data_555367477b520e3fd088c45d3619603a
#
_entry.id   555367477b520e3fd088c45d3619603a
#
_cell.length_a   1.000
_cell.length_b   1.000
_cell.length_c   1.000
_cell.angle_alpha   90.00
_cell.angle_beta   90.00
_cell.angle_gamma   90.00
#
_symmetry.space_group_name_H-M   'P 1'
#
loop_
_entity.id
_entity.type
_entity.pdbx_description
1 polymer ?
#
loop_
_entity_poly.entity_id
_entity_poly.type
_entity_poly.pdbx_seq_one_letter_code
_entity_poly.pdbx_strand_id
1 'polypeptide(L)'
;GLPLAIESAILGAVLCCTIIGIPFGLQHVLAMFVSNLAPVLIVCSAALVRGTGDHLTAVEITRLLQCAMFVAGIGTCLQLYPIGVIGSGLPIIMGVSFTFLGSLLVICTNPELGYEGMVGAVILGGIFEGLVGLSAQYWKKYLTPIVSACVVVAIGLSLLPVGMNSWGGGSGSETFGAWYHLFIGAVTLLICLVSSYLL
;
A
#
# COMPACT_ATOMS: atom_id res chain seq x y z
N GLY A 1 -13.17 -10.34 21.38
CA GLY A 1 -12.65 -9.21 20.69
C GLY A 1 -12.09 -8.08 21.56
N LEU A 2 -12.90 -7.45 22.42
CA LEU A 2 -12.46 -6.30 23.22
C LEU A 2 -11.28 -6.61 24.18
N PRO A 3 -11.27 -7.75 24.91
CA PRO A 3 -10.15 -8.06 25.80
C PRO A 3 -8.82 -8.26 25.04
N LEU A 4 -8.84 -8.90 23.87
CA LEU A 4 -7.63 -9.10 23.05
C LEU A 4 -7.05 -7.80 22.49
N ALA A 5 -7.92 -6.84 22.14
CA ALA A 5 -7.48 -5.53 21.66
C ALA A 5 -6.88 -4.69 22.81
N ILE A 6 -7.46 -4.80 24.01
CA ILE A 6 -6.92 -4.15 25.20
C ILE A 6 -5.59 -4.78 25.62
N GLU A 7 -5.50 -6.11 25.61
CA GLU A 7 -4.25 -6.83 25.91
C GLU A 7 -3.14 -6.49 24.90
N SER A 8 -3.44 -6.45 23.60
CA SER A 8 -2.45 -6.09 22.57
C SER A 8 -2.03 -4.61 22.66
N ALA A 9 -2.96 -3.71 23.00
CA ALA A 9 -2.66 -2.30 23.21
C ALA A 9 -1.81 -2.09 24.49
N ILE A 10 -2.14 -2.79 25.57
CA ILE A 10 -1.36 -2.76 26.81
C ILE A 10 0.03 -3.38 26.57
N LEU A 11 0.09 -4.53 25.91
CA LEU A 11 1.35 -5.18 25.57
C LEU A 11 2.23 -4.28 24.65
N GLY A 12 1.62 -3.63 23.66
CA GLY A 12 2.29 -2.64 22.81
C GLY A 12 2.79 -1.43 23.60
N ALA A 13 1.98 -0.89 24.50
CA ALA A 13 2.37 0.22 25.36
C ALA A 13 3.48 -0.18 26.36
N VAL A 14 3.39 -1.36 26.95
CA VAL A 14 4.43 -1.90 27.86
C VAL A 14 5.72 -2.19 27.09
N LEU A 15 5.64 -2.76 25.89
CA LEU A 15 6.81 -2.95 25.01
C LEU A 15 7.44 -1.62 24.60
N CYS A 16 6.65 -0.59 24.32
CA CYS A 16 7.18 0.76 24.05
C CYS A 16 7.84 1.40 25.28
N CYS A 17 7.42 1.04 26.49
CA CYS A 17 8.03 1.52 27.73
C CYS A 17 9.34 0.78 28.08
N THR A 18 9.65 -0.33 27.43
CA THR A 18 10.90 -1.06 27.64
C THR A 18 11.94 -0.65 26.62
N ILE A 19 13.22 -0.57 27.03
CA ILE A 19 14.34 -0.24 26.14
C ILE A 19 14.42 -1.20 24.93
N ILE A 20 13.97 -2.44 25.09
CA ILE A 20 13.91 -3.45 24.03
C ILE A 20 12.70 -3.25 23.11
N GLY A 21 11.56 -2.80 23.66
CA GLY A 21 10.32 -2.60 22.89
C GLY A 21 10.35 -1.37 21.96
N ILE A 22 11.15 -0.34 22.28
CA ILE A 22 11.29 0.86 21.45
C ILE A 22 11.78 0.52 20.03
N PRO A 23 12.86 -0.28 19.83
CA PRO A 23 13.30 -0.67 18.48
C PRO A 23 12.24 -1.45 17.70
N PHE A 24 11.50 -2.36 18.36
CA PHE A 24 10.43 -3.12 17.71
C PHE A 24 9.24 -2.23 17.33
N GLY A 25 8.81 -1.32 18.18
CA GLY A 25 7.77 -0.35 17.87
C GLY A 25 8.18 0.56 16.72
N LEU A 26 9.41 1.08 16.74
CA LEU A 26 9.94 1.92 15.68
C LEU A 26 10.07 1.16 14.36
N GLN A 27 10.49 -0.10 14.38
CA GLN A 27 10.56 -0.97 13.22
C GLN A 27 9.19 -1.13 12.55
N HIS A 28 8.12 -1.35 13.32
CA HIS A 28 6.77 -1.47 12.79
C HIS A 28 6.29 -0.17 12.13
N VAL A 29 6.56 0.98 12.75
CA VAL A 29 6.23 2.29 12.19
C VAL A 29 6.99 2.54 10.90
N LEU A 30 8.28 2.24 10.85
CA LEU A 30 9.11 2.40 9.64
C LEU A 30 8.68 1.46 8.52
N ALA A 31 8.40 0.19 8.83
CA ALA A 31 7.93 -0.77 7.84
C ALA A 31 6.60 -0.34 7.22
N MET A 32 5.65 0.14 8.04
CA MET A 32 4.38 0.70 7.59
C MET A 32 4.57 1.95 6.73
N PHE A 33 5.44 2.87 7.17
CA PHE A 33 5.73 4.10 6.44
C PHE A 33 6.22 3.79 5.02
N VAL A 34 7.21 2.92 4.89
CA VAL A 34 7.78 2.53 3.59
C VAL A 34 6.76 1.82 2.70
N SER A 35 5.95 0.91 3.27
CA SER A 35 4.94 0.17 2.50
C SER A 35 3.83 1.07 1.94
N ASN A 36 3.48 2.15 2.64
CA ASN A 36 2.51 3.13 2.15
C ASN A 36 3.12 4.14 1.16
N LEU A 37 4.39 4.47 1.36
CA LEU A 37 5.10 5.44 0.53
C LEU A 37 5.30 4.92 -0.90
N ALA A 38 5.70 3.66 -1.05
CA ALA A 38 6.10 3.09 -2.33
C ALA A 38 5.01 3.14 -3.40
N PRO A 39 3.75 2.69 -3.19
CA PRO A 39 2.74 2.73 -4.24
C PRO A 39 2.36 4.17 -4.62
N VAL A 40 2.32 5.09 -3.67
CA VAL A 40 2.02 6.50 -3.95
C VAL A 40 3.13 7.13 -4.78
N LEU A 41 4.40 6.89 -4.44
CA LEU A 41 5.54 7.39 -5.22
C LEU A 41 5.54 6.85 -6.65
N ILE A 42 5.30 5.55 -6.83
CA ILE A 42 5.26 4.92 -8.16
C ILE A 42 4.18 5.56 -9.04
N VAL A 43 2.98 5.75 -8.48
CA VAL A 43 1.87 6.36 -9.23
C VAL A 43 2.13 7.83 -9.50
N CYS A 44 2.53 8.61 -8.49
CA CYS A 44 2.75 10.05 -8.65
C CYS A 44 3.92 10.39 -9.58
N SER A 45 4.98 9.57 -9.59
CA SER A 45 6.11 9.78 -10.50
C SER A 45 5.77 9.49 -11.96
N ALA A 46 4.79 8.63 -12.22
CA ALA A 46 4.30 8.30 -13.55
C ALA A 46 3.12 9.17 -14.01
N ALA A 47 2.46 9.86 -13.08
CA ALA A 47 1.24 10.62 -13.35
C ALA A 47 1.50 11.86 -14.19
N LEU A 48 0.61 12.08 -15.16
CA LEU A 48 0.59 13.24 -16.03
C LEU A 48 -0.49 14.22 -15.58
N VAL A 49 -0.25 15.51 -15.80
CA VAL A 49 -1.27 16.56 -15.63
C VAL A 49 -2.17 16.57 -16.86
N ARG A 50 -3.48 16.57 -16.62
CA ARG A 50 -4.46 16.56 -17.70
C ARG A 50 -4.31 17.79 -18.60
N GLY A 51 -4.25 17.53 -19.90
CA GLY A 51 -4.22 18.57 -20.95
C GLY A 51 -2.85 19.13 -21.27
N THR A 52 -1.89 19.15 -20.37
CA THR A 52 -0.51 19.57 -20.64
C THR A 52 0.39 18.38 -20.96
N GLY A 53 0.09 17.21 -20.36
CA GLY A 53 0.94 16.03 -20.50
C GLY A 53 2.25 16.13 -19.72
N ASP A 54 2.40 17.16 -18.88
CA ASP A 54 3.56 17.33 -17.99
C ASP A 54 3.48 16.39 -16.81
N HIS A 55 4.62 16.00 -16.26
CA HIS A 55 4.68 15.25 -15.00
C HIS A 55 4.40 16.16 -13.81
N LEU A 56 3.89 15.55 -12.73
CA LEU A 56 3.70 16.24 -11.46
C LEU A 56 5.02 16.78 -10.92
N THR A 57 4.97 17.99 -10.37
CA THR A 57 6.14 18.62 -9.73
C THR A 57 6.48 17.93 -8.41
N ALA A 58 7.74 18.02 -8.00
CA ALA A 58 8.20 17.43 -6.73
C ALA A 58 7.41 17.95 -5.51
N VAL A 59 6.94 19.20 -5.56
CA VAL A 59 6.13 19.79 -4.49
C VAL A 59 4.74 19.15 -4.43
N GLU A 60 4.12 18.91 -5.58
CA GLU A 60 2.81 18.25 -5.67
C GLU A 60 2.91 16.81 -5.20
N ILE A 61 3.92 16.06 -5.64
CA ILE A 61 4.18 14.69 -5.18
C ILE A 61 4.33 14.65 -3.65
N THR A 62 5.09 15.59 -3.07
CA THR A 62 5.28 15.66 -1.62
C THR A 62 3.95 15.91 -0.89
N ARG A 63 3.10 16.81 -1.40
CA ARG A 63 1.77 17.07 -0.81
C ARG A 63 0.88 15.86 -0.87
N LEU A 64 0.89 15.14 -2.00
CA LEU A 64 0.10 13.92 -2.17
C LEU A 64 0.55 12.81 -1.20
N LEU A 65 1.86 12.66 -1.01
CA LEU A 65 2.41 11.74 -0.02
C LEU A 65 1.95 12.08 1.40
N GLN A 66 2.01 13.36 1.77
CA GLN A 66 1.55 13.83 3.08
C GLN A 66 0.05 13.54 3.29
N CYS A 67 -0.78 13.83 2.28
CA CYS A 67 -2.21 13.54 2.33
C CYS A 67 -2.47 12.03 2.46
N ALA A 68 -1.78 11.20 1.67
CA ALA A 68 -1.93 9.75 1.71
C ALA A 68 -1.57 9.17 3.09
N MET A 69 -0.48 9.63 3.69
CA MET A 69 -0.06 9.23 5.03
C MET A 69 -1.04 9.67 6.11
N PHE A 70 -1.57 10.89 6.01
CA PHE A 70 -2.57 11.41 6.94
C PHE A 70 -3.87 10.62 6.88
N VAL A 71 -4.37 10.33 5.67
CA VAL A 71 -5.58 9.52 5.47
C VAL A 71 -5.39 8.08 5.94
N ALA A 72 -4.21 7.48 5.70
CA ALA A 72 -3.87 6.15 6.21
C ALA A 72 -3.90 6.10 7.75
N GLY A 73 -3.42 7.16 8.40
CA GLY A 73 -3.51 7.31 9.86
C GLY A 73 -4.95 7.37 10.37
N ILE A 74 -5.80 8.19 9.73
CA ILE A 74 -7.24 8.26 10.07
C ILE A 74 -7.91 6.91 9.85
N GLY A 75 -7.65 6.25 8.70
CA GLY A 75 -8.19 4.91 8.39
C GLY A 75 -7.79 3.88 9.43
N THR A 76 -6.54 3.90 9.88
CA THR A 76 -6.04 3.01 10.94
C THR A 76 -6.74 3.28 12.28
N CYS A 77 -6.95 4.55 12.64
CA CYS A 77 -7.71 4.90 13.85
C CYS A 77 -9.16 4.42 13.79
N LEU A 78 -9.84 4.59 12.64
CA LEU A 78 -11.21 4.10 12.44
C LEU A 78 -11.28 2.57 12.48
N GLN A 79 -10.25 1.89 12.01
CA GLN A 79 -10.15 0.44 12.07
C GLN A 79 -9.97 -0.07 13.50
N LEU A 80 -9.15 0.64 14.29
CA LEU A 80 -8.86 0.29 15.68
C LEU A 80 -10.04 0.63 16.62
N TYR A 81 -10.66 1.80 16.42
CA TYR A 81 -11.80 2.28 17.21
C TYR A 81 -13.06 2.27 16.33
N PRO A 82 -13.78 1.14 16.26
CA PRO A 82 -14.92 1.03 15.36
C PRO A 82 -16.05 1.98 15.76
N ILE A 83 -16.58 2.67 14.76
CA ILE A 83 -17.73 3.57 14.90
C ILE A 83 -18.93 2.92 14.20
N GLY A 84 -19.86 2.38 14.97
CA GLY A 84 -21.03 1.68 14.46
C GLY A 84 -20.68 0.41 13.69
N VAL A 85 -20.88 0.42 12.37
CA VAL A 85 -20.57 -0.72 11.46
C VAL A 85 -19.21 -0.59 10.77
N ILE A 86 -18.51 0.53 10.97
CA ILE A 86 -17.22 0.82 10.36
C ILE A 86 -16.10 0.48 11.32
N GLY A 87 -15.12 -0.29 10.84
CA GLY A 87 -14.00 -0.77 11.65
C GLY A 87 -14.22 -2.17 12.22
N SER A 88 -13.14 -2.91 12.35
CA SER A 88 -13.18 -4.29 12.87
C SER A 88 -12.75 -4.41 14.34
N GLY A 89 -12.21 -3.35 14.95
CA GLY A 89 -11.60 -3.37 16.28
C GLY A 89 -10.30 -4.19 16.33
N LEU A 90 -9.71 -4.47 15.18
CA LEU A 90 -8.44 -5.17 15.07
C LEU A 90 -7.30 -4.16 14.81
N PRO A 91 -6.10 -4.37 15.37
CA PRO A 91 -4.94 -3.53 15.12
C PRO A 91 -4.36 -3.79 13.74
N ILE A 92 -5.14 -3.48 12.71
CA ILE A 92 -4.73 -3.58 11.30
C ILE A 92 -4.41 -2.17 10.81
N ILE A 93 -3.22 -2.02 10.27
CA ILE A 93 -2.77 -0.76 9.69
C ILE A 93 -3.40 -0.63 8.30
N MET A 94 -4.11 0.47 8.08
CA MET A 94 -4.69 0.80 6.79
C MET A 94 -3.67 1.58 5.95
N GLY A 95 -3.65 1.30 4.66
CA GLY A 95 -2.72 1.97 3.75
C GLY A 95 -3.12 1.83 2.30
N VAL A 96 -2.29 2.36 1.41
CA VAL A 96 -2.50 2.26 -0.04
C VAL A 96 -2.25 0.83 -0.50
N SER A 97 -3.23 0.26 -1.21
CA SER A 97 -3.14 -1.12 -1.71
C SER A 97 -2.37 -1.18 -3.03
N PHE A 98 -1.41 -2.10 -3.12
CA PHE A 98 -0.75 -2.43 -4.38
C PHE A 98 -1.68 -3.08 -5.42
N THR A 99 -2.82 -3.62 -4.99
CA THR A 99 -3.79 -4.29 -5.86
C THR A 99 -4.27 -3.38 -6.99
N PHE A 100 -4.48 -2.09 -6.70
CA PHE A 100 -4.98 -1.11 -7.67
C PHE A 100 -3.88 -0.42 -8.47
N LEU A 101 -2.62 -0.67 -8.14
CA LEU A 101 -1.47 0.04 -8.72
C LEU A 101 -1.45 -0.03 -10.25
N GLY A 102 -1.68 -1.23 -10.82
CA GLY A 102 -1.72 -1.41 -12.28
C GLY A 102 -2.82 -0.59 -12.95
N SER A 103 -4.03 -0.59 -12.39
CA SER A 103 -5.15 0.19 -12.92
C SER A 103 -4.93 1.69 -12.77
N LEU A 104 -4.38 2.13 -11.64
CA LEU A 104 -4.08 3.54 -11.39
C LEU A 104 -3.00 4.06 -12.34
N LEU A 105 -1.97 3.25 -12.63
CA LEU A 105 -0.93 3.60 -13.60
C LEU A 105 -1.51 3.80 -15.00
N VAL A 106 -2.39 2.92 -15.47
CA VAL A 106 -3.04 3.05 -16.78
C VAL A 106 -3.85 4.33 -16.88
N ILE A 107 -4.55 4.73 -15.82
CA ILE A 107 -5.36 5.95 -15.82
C ILE A 107 -4.47 7.20 -15.74
N CYS A 108 -3.51 7.24 -14.83
CA CYS A 108 -2.72 8.43 -14.57
C CYS A 108 -1.69 8.75 -15.66
N THR A 109 -1.30 7.76 -16.49
CA THR A 109 -0.42 7.95 -17.65
C THR A 109 -1.17 8.31 -18.93
N ASN A 110 -2.51 8.30 -18.90
CA ASN A 110 -3.30 8.74 -20.05
C ASN A 110 -3.37 10.27 -20.08
N PRO A 111 -2.92 10.94 -21.18
CA PRO A 111 -2.92 12.40 -21.28
C PRO A 111 -4.30 13.07 -21.18
N GLU A 112 -5.36 12.34 -21.56
CA GLU A 112 -6.74 12.85 -21.48
C GLU A 112 -7.33 12.80 -20.08
N LEU A 113 -6.93 11.80 -19.27
CA LEU A 113 -7.45 11.58 -17.93
C LEU A 113 -6.51 12.18 -16.88
N GLY A 114 -5.23 11.88 -16.98
CA GLY A 114 -4.18 12.38 -16.11
C GLY A 114 -4.41 12.05 -14.63
N TYR A 115 -3.77 12.82 -13.78
CA TYR A 115 -3.91 12.73 -12.33
C TYR A 115 -5.34 12.99 -11.85
N GLU A 116 -6.02 14.00 -12.42
CA GLU A 116 -7.38 14.37 -12.05
C GLU A 116 -8.38 13.24 -12.33
N GLY A 117 -8.24 12.58 -13.48
CA GLY A 117 -9.07 11.41 -13.83
C GLY A 117 -8.82 10.24 -12.88
N MET A 118 -7.56 10.03 -12.48
CA MET A 118 -7.22 9.01 -11.50
C MET A 118 -7.86 9.28 -10.14
N VAL A 119 -7.80 10.51 -9.63
CA VAL A 119 -8.45 10.89 -8.36
C VAL A 119 -9.96 10.66 -8.43
N GLY A 120 -10.60 11.05 -9.54
CA GLY A 120 -12.01 10.80 -9.76
C GLY A 120 -12.35 9.31 -9.74
N ALA A 121 -11.54 8.48 -10.40
CA ALA A 121 -11.72 7.03 -10.41
C ALA A 121 -11.56 6.41 -9.01
N VAL A 122 -10.61 6.90 -8.20
CA VAL A 122 -10.41 6.44 -6.81
C VAL A 122 -11.61 6.78 -5.95
N ILE A 123 -12.18 7.99 -6.07
CA ILE A 123 -13.37 8.39 -5.30
C ILE A 123 -14.56 7.49 -5.65
N LEU A 124 -14.84 7.31 -6.96
CA LEU A 124 -15.94 6.47 -7.41
C LEU A 124 -15.72 5.01 -7.02
N GLY A 125 -14.49 4.50 -7.17
CA GLY A 125 -14.11 3.16 -6.77
C GLY A 125 -14.29 2.93 -5.27
N GLY A 126 -13.88 3.89 -4.44
CA GLY A 126 -14.04 3.83 -2.98
C GLY A 126 -15.51 3.80 -2.54
N ILE A 127 -16.38 4.56 -3.19
CA ILE A 127 -17.85 4.51 -2.94
C ILE A 127 -18.38 3.12 -3.29
N PHE A 128 -18.01 2.61 -4.48
CA PHE A 128 -18.42 1.28 -4.92
C PHE A 128 -17.92 0.17 -3.99
N GLU A 129 -16.64 0.22 -3.59
CA GLU A 129 -16.04 -0.71 -2.65
C GLU A 129 -16.74 -0.67 -1.29
N GLY A 130 -17.09 0.52 -0.81
CA GLY A 130 -17.87 0.68 0.42
C GLY A 130 -19.25 0.01 0.33
N LEU A 131 -19.97 0.17 -0.78
CA LEU A 131 -21.27 -0.50 -1.02
C LEU A 131 -21.12 -2.03 -1.08
N VAL A 132 -20.09 -2.52 -1.78
CA VAL A 132 -19.76 -3.95 -1.83
C VAL A 132 -19.41 -4.47 -0.44
N GLY A 133 -18.65 -3.69 0.35
CA GLY A 133 -18.30 -4.01 1.73
C GLY A 133 -19.53 -4.18 2.64
N LEU A 134 -20.52 -3.29 2.53
CA LEU A 134 -21.80 -3.41 3.27
C LEU A 134 -22.56 -4.69 2.92
N SER A 135 -22.45 -5.16 1.68
CA SER A 135 -23.08 -6.40 1.20
C SER A 135 -22.24 -7.65 1.46
N ALA A 136 -21.06 -7.55 2.10
CA ALA A 136 -20.11 -8.63 2.30
C ALA A 136 -20.70 -9.88 2.96
N GLN A 137 -21.68 -9.71 3.85
CA GLN A 137 -22.37 -10.83 4.52
C GLN A 137 -23.04 -11.81 3.54
N TYR A 138 -23.43 -11.34 2.34
CA TYR A 138 -24.11 -12.19 1.34
C TYR A 138 -23.14 -12.97 0.47
N TRP A 139 -21.99 -12.39 0.11
CA TRP A 139 -21.05 -12.99 -0.83
C TRP A 139 -19.81 -13.60 -0.19
N LYS A 140 -19.50 -13.28 1.10
CA LYS A 140 -18.35 -13.89 1.80
C LYS A 140 -18.38 -15.43 1.82
N LYS A 141 -19.56 -16.04 1.75
CA LYS A 141 -19.72 -17.50 1.69
C LYS A 141 -19.14 -18.13 0.40
N TYR A 142 -19.00 -17.33 -0.66
CA TYR A 142 -18.42 -17.77 -1.93
C TYR A 142 -16.89 -17.61 -1.97
N LEU A 143 -16.31 -16.85 -1.01
CA LEU A 143 -14.88 -16.69 -0.89
C LEU A 143 -14.26 -17.92 -0.22
N THR A 144 -14.05 -18.95 -1.03
CA THR A 144 -13.32 -20.14 -0.60
C THR A 144 -11.82 -19.86 -0.55
N PRO A 145 -11.01 -20.62 0.21
CA PRO A 145 -9.55 -20.48 0.23
C PRO A 145 -8.91 -20.54 -1.17
N ILE A 146 -9.50 -21.33 -2.08
CA ILE A 146 -9.03 -21.45 -3.46
C ILE A 146 -9.20 -20.15 -4.22
N VAL A 147 -10.37 -19.50 -4.09
CA VAL A 147 -10.65 -18.21 -4.72
C VAL A 147 -9.66 -17.16 -4.19
N SER A 148 -9.45 -17.10 -2.88
CA SER A 148 -8.49 -16.18 -2.27
C SER A 148 -7.06 -16.43 -2.79
N ALA A 149 -6.64 -17.67 -2.91
CA ALA A 149 -5.32 -18.02 -3.45
C ALA A 149 -5.18 -17.57 -4.92
N CYS A 150 -6.19 -17.80 -5.76
CA CYS A 150 -6.19 -17.36 -7.15
C CYS A 150 -6.08 -15.83 -7.26
N VAL A 151 -6.81 -15.08 -6.42
CA VAL A 151 -6.75 -13.61 -6.39
C VAL A 151 -5.35 -13.14 -6.01
N VAL A 152 -4.75 -13.72 -4.96
CA VAL A 152 -3.40 -13.34 -4.52
C VAL A 152 -2.37 -13.61 -5.63
N VAL A 153 -2.45 -14.75 -6.31
CA VAL A 153 -1.56 -15.07 -7.44
C VAL A 153 -1.76 -14.09 -8.59
N ALA A 154 -3.01 -13.76 -8.94
CA ALA A 154 -3.31 -12.80 -10.00
C ALA A 154 -2.75 -11.40 -9.67
N ILE A 155 -2.88 -10.94 -8.43
CA ILE A 155 -2.29 -9.68 -7.96
C ILE A 155 -0.76 -9.73 -8.07
N GLY A 156 -0.13 -10.81 -7.61
CA GLY A 156 1.32 -11.00 -7.69
C GLY A 156 1.83 -10.93 -9.14
N LEU A 157 1.14 -11.59 -10.07
CA LEU A 157 1.49 -11.56 -11.49
C LEU A 157 1.30 -10.16 -12.10
N SER A 158 0.26 -9.44 -11.74
CA SER A 158 0.02 -8.07 -12.23
C SER A 158 1.06 -7.06 -11.74
N LEU A 159 1.66 -7.30 -10.58
CA LEU A 159 2.71 -6.46 -10.01
C LEU A 159 4.13 -6.83 -10.49
N LEU A 160 4.29 -7.95 -11.18
CA LEU A 160 5.60 -8.40 -11.66
C LEU A 160 6.31 -7.36 -12.53
N PRO A 161 5.66 -6.68 -13.51
CA PRO A 161 6.31 -5.63 -14.30
C PRO A 161 6.80 -4.45 -13.44
N VAL A 162 6.02 -4.06 -12.42
CA VAL A 162 6.40 -2.98 -11.50
C VAL A 162 7.63 -3.38 -10.67
N GLY A 163 7.65 -4.63 -10.17
CA GLY A 163 8.79 -5.18 -9.46
C GLY A 163 10.06 -5.22 -10.34
N MET A 164 9.94 -5.67 -11.58
CA MET A 164 11.05 -5.73 -12.53
C MET A 164 11.59 -4.33 -12.87
N ASN A 165 10.71 -3.35 -13.07
CA ASN A 165 11.13 -1.97 -13.28
C ASN A 165 11.88 -1.40 -12.07
N SER A 166 11.39 -1.65 -10.86
CA SER A 166 12.05 -1.21 -9.62
C SER A 166 13.40 -1.91 -9.42
N TRP A 167 13.49 -3.20 -9.75
CA TRP A 167 14.75 -3.96 -9.70
C TRP A 167 15.78 -3.43 -10.68
N GLY A 168 15.33 -3.02 -11.87
CA GLY A 168 16.22 -2.43 -12.91
C GLY A 168 16.74 -1.04 -12.57
N GLY A 169 16.27 -0.40 -11.49
CA GLY A 169 16.69 0.95 -11.10
C GLY A 169 15.65 2.04 -11.35
N GLY A 170 14.41 1.64 -11.68
CA GLY A 170 13.29 2.55 -11.94
C GLY A 170 13.06 2.87 -13.41
N SER A 171 11.78 3.05 -13.75
CA SER A 171 11.38 3.39 -15.12
C SER A 171 11.96 4.75 -15.54
N GLY A 172 12.61 4.82 -16.68
CA GLY A 172 13.18 6.06 -17.21
C GLY A 172 14.56 6.45 -16.68
N SER A 173 15.17 5.62 -15.84
CA SER A 173 16.57 5.82 -15.42
C SER A 173 17.53 5.55 -16.57
N GLU A 174 18.50 6.47 -16.79
CA GLU A 174 19.58 6.27 -17.77
C GLU A 174 20.44 5.02 -17.48
N THR A 175 20.45 4.59 -16.23
CA THR A 175 21.20 3.43 -15.75
C THR A 175 20.33 2.18 -15.58
N PHE A 176 19.15 2.15 -16.23
CA PHE A 176 18.25 1.00 -16.15
C PHE A 176 18.94 -0.30 -16.57
N GLY A 177 18.84 -1.32 -15.74
CA GLY A 177 19.47 -2.62 -16.00
C GLY A 177 20.97 -2.69 -15.68
N ALA A 178 21.56 -1.63 -15.11
CA ALA A 178 22.96 -1.67 -14.70
C ALA A 178 23.20 -2.79 -13.68
N TRP A 179 24.35 -3.46 -13.79
CA TRP A 179 24.68 -4.64 -13.00
C TRP A 179 24.58 -4.43 -11.50
N TYR A 180 24.89 -3.23 -11.01
CA TYR A 180 24.81 -2.91 -9.57
C TYR A 180 23.36 -2.82 -9.07
N HIS A 181 22.41 -2.34 -9.89
CA HIS A 181 20.98 -2.37 -9.53
C HIS A 181 20.47 -3.81 -9.43
N LEU A 182 20.85 -4.65 -10.41
CA LEU A 182 20.48 -6.06 -10.41
C LEU A 182 21.09 -6.80 -9.22
N PHE A 183 22.33 -6.48 -8.86
CA PHE A 183 23.01 -7.08 -7.72
C PHE A 183 22.35 -6.68 -6.40
N ILE A 184 22.07 -5.38 -6.18
CA ILE A 184 21.40 -4.89 -4.98
C ILE A 184 20.00 -5.51 -4.86
N GLY A 185 19.24 -5.57 -5.94
CA GLY A 185 17.93 -6.19 -5.98
C GLY A 185 17.98 -7.69 -5.63
N ALA A 186 18.95 -8.42 -6.18
CA ALA A 186 19.16 -9.83 -5.86
C ALA A 186 19.52 -10.06 -4.38
N VAL A 187 20.41 -9.24 -3.82
CA VAL A 187 20.78 -9.31 -2.39
C VAL A 187 19.57 -9.02 -1.52
N THR A 188 18.80 -7.98 -1.84
CA THR A 188 17.57 -7.63 -1.10
C THR A 188 16.56 -8.77 -1.13
N LEU A 189 16.31 -9.36 -2.30
CA LEU A 189 15.43 -10.50 -2.45
C LEU A 189 15.90 -11.69 -1.62
N LEU A 190 17.19 -12.00 -1.66
CA LEU A 190 17.77 -13.09 -0.90
C LEU A 190 17.60 -12.87 0.61
N ILE A 191 17.87 -11.65 1.11
CA ILE A 191 17.67 -11.29 2.51
C ILE A 191 16.19 -11.46 2.91
N CYS A 192 15.26 -10.98 2.08
CA CYS A 192 13.82 -11.15 2.34
C CYS A 192 13.41 -12.61 2.41
N LEU A 193 13.87 -13.45 1.46
CA LEU A 193 13.57 -14.88 1.45
C LEU A 193 14.15 -15.61 2.67
N VAL A 194 15.40 -15.33 3.00
CA VAL A 194 16.06 -15.94 4.18
C VAL A 194 15.35 -15.51 5.47
N SER A 195 15.03 -14.22 5.59
CA SER A 195 14.31 -13.69 6.76
C SER A 195 12.91 -14.33 6.90
N SER A 196 12.20 -14.47 5.81
CA SER A 196 10.87 -15.13 5.79
C SER A 196 10.93 -16.63 6.10
N TYR A 197 12.05 -17.29 5.83
CA TYR A 197 12.24 -18.71 6.14
C TYR A 197 12.68 -18.95 7.59
N LEU A 198 13.42 -17.98 8.19
CA LEU A 198 13.95 -18.09 9.55
C LEU A 198 12.98 -17.61 10.64
N LEU A 199 11.99 -16.77 10.30
CA LEU A 199 10.94 -16.25 11.18
C LEU A 199 9.61 -17.00 11.02
#